data_3b058bf5ba021c86cb52a015933b00b4
#
_entry.id   3b058bf5ba021c86cb52a015933b00b4
#
_cell.length_a   1.000
_cell.length_b   1.000
_cell.length_c   1.000
_cell.angle_alpha   90.00
_cell.angle_beta   90.00
_cell.angle_gamma   90.00
#
_symmetry.space_group_name_H-M   'P 1'
#
loop_
_entity.id
_entity.type
_entity.pdbx_description
1 polymer ?
#
loop_
_entity_poly.entity_id
_entity_poly.type
_entity_poly.pdbx_seq_one_letter_code
_entity_poly.pdbx_strand_id
1 'polypeptide(L)' 'DADNKGQLFDTLLTFARLNMDYKKTAAAMYVHENTVRYRINKIKELIPYGSSEVDFQDTLSITYKIYLMQNF' A
#
# COMPACT_ATOMS: atom_id res chain seq x y z
N ASP A 1 -2.23 9.78 -15.37
CA ASP A 1 -2.28 9.14 -15.34
C ASP A 1 -2.99 8.36 -14.54
N ALA A 2 -3.81 8.18 -14.86
CA ALA A 2 -4.62 7.54 -14.29
C ALA A 2 -4.21 6.34 -13.74
N ASP A 3 -3.51 5.91 -14.32
CA ASP A 3 -2.79 5.04 -13.99
C ASP A 3 -2.70 4.90 -12.63
N ASN A 4 -2.84 5.81 -12.09
CA ASN A 4 -2.45 5.88 -10.83
C ASN A 4 -3.21 5.05 -9.87
N LYS A 5 -4.48 4.82 -10.05
CA LYS A 5 -5.23 3.98 -9.12
C LYS A 5 -4.75 2.55 -9.12
N GLY A 6 -4.47 2.01 -10.30
CA GLY A 6 -3.94 0.67 -10.38
C GLY A 6 -2.58 0.57 -9.73
N GLN A 7 -1.73 1.55 -9.97
CA GLN A 7 -0.41 1.55 -9.38
C GLN A 7 -0.46 1.73 -7.88
N LEU A 8 -1.38 2.54 -7.38
CA LEU A 8 -1.52 2.72 -5.95
C LEU A 8 -1.96 1.42 -5.28
N PHE A 9 -2.91 0.74 -5.88
CA PHE A 9 -3.40 -0.51 -5.31
C PHE A 9 -2.30 -1.57 -5.31
N ASP A 10 -1.57 -1.70 -6.41
CA ASP A 10 -0.48 -2.67 -6.49
C ASP A 10 0.59 -2.36 -5.46
N THR A 11 0.91 -1.09 -5.27
CA THR A 11 1.89 -0.70 -4.27
C THR A 11 1.40 -1.06 -2.88
N LEU A 12 0.13 -0.82 -2.60
CA LEU A 12 -0.46 -1.12 -1.32
C LEU A 12 -0.37 -2.61 -1.01
N LEU A 13 -0.75 -3.45 -1.95
CA LEU A 13 -0.72 -4.89 -1.74
C LEU A 13 0.70 -5.39 -1.54
N THR A 14 1.62 -4.90 -2.34
CA THR A 14 3.03 -5.32 -2.22
C THR A 14 3.60 -4.87 -0.87
N PHE A 15 3.27 -3.64 -0.49
CA PHE A 15 3.72 -3.08 0.77
C PHE A 15 3.22 -3.93 1.94
N ALA A 16 1.93 -4.27 1.93
CA ALA A 16 1.36 -5.08 2.99
C ALA A 16 1.99 -6.48 3.02
N ARG A 17 2.19 -7.05 1.85
CA ARG A 17 2.77 -8.40 1.75
C ARG A 17 4.20 -8.44 2.27
N LEU A 18 4.93 -7.34 2.13
CA LEU A 18 6.32 -7.26 2.56
C LEU A 18 6.47 -6.58 3.92
N ASN A 19 5.46 -6.70 4.76
CA ASN A 19 5.50 -6.21 6.14
C ASN A 19 5.73 -4.71 6.24
N MET A 20 5.21 -3.98 5.26
CA MET A 20 5.27 -2.51 5.25
C MET A 20 6.70 -1.98 5.20
N ASP A 21 7.56 -2.70 4.52
CA ASP A 21 8.96 -2.31 4.37
C ASP A 21 9.12 -1.53 3.07
N TYR A 22 9.46 -0.26 3.17
CA TYR A 22 9.58 0.61 2.00
C TYR A 22 10.68 0.14 1.04
N LYS A 23 11.82 -0.25 1.57
CA LYS A 23 12.94 -0.67 0.72
C LYS A 23 12.62 -1.96 -0.04
N LYS A 24 12.07 -2.93 0.66
CA LYS A 24 11.71 -4.20 0.02
C LYS A 24 10.62 -4.00 -1.01
N THR A 25 9.65 -3.16 -0.71
CA THR A 25 8.58 -2.87 -1.64
C THR A 25 9.14 -2.20 -2.90
N ALA A 26 10.02 -1.23 -2.73
CA ALA A 26 10.62 -0.54 -3.86
C ALA A 26 11.40 -1.53 -4.73
N ALA A 27 12.17 -2.40 -4.12
CA ALA A 27 12.93 -3.40 -4.87
C ALA A 27 12.01 -4.35 -5.62
N ALA A 28 10.94 -4.80 -4.97
CA ALA A 28 10.02 -5.73 -5.61
C ALA A 28 9.29 -5.10 -6.78
N MET A 29 9.04 -3.81 -6.74
CA MET A 29 8.32 -3.12 -7.80
C MET A 29 9.22 -2.43 -8.80
N TYR A 30 10.55 -2.53 -8.61
CA TYR A 30 11.52 -1.90 -9.51
C TYR A 30 11.35 -0.40 -9.59
N VAL A 31 11.08 0.24 -8.44
CA VAL A 31 10.97 1.68 -8.36
C VAL A 31 11.83 2.19 -7.23
N HIS A 32 11.99 3.51 -7.17
CA HIS A 32 12.75 4.13 -6.11
C HIS A 32 11.94 4.11 -4.80
N GLU A 33 12.63 4.05 -3.68
CA GLU A 33 11.95 4.05 -2.39
C GLU A 33 11.06 5.28 -2.22
N ASN A 34 11.49 6.44 -2.70
CA ASN A 34 10.70 7.65 -2.61
C ASN A 34 9.38 7.53 -3.37
N THR A 35 9.38 6.76 -4.45
CA THR A 35 8.15 6.53 -5.21
C THR A 35 7.15 5.74 -4.36
N VAL A 36 7.64 4.75 -3.63
CA VAL A 36 6.77 3.97 -2.74
C VAL A 36 6.21 4.88 -1.65
N ARG A 37 7.07 5.73 -1.04
CA ARG A 37 6.62 6.63 0.00
C ARG A 37 5.54 7.57 -0.51
N TYR A 38 5.74 8.12 -1.72
CA TYR A 38 4.76 9.01 -2.31
C TYR A 38 3.42 8.30 -2.49
N ARG A 39 3.47 7.08 -3.03
CA ARG A 39 2.25 6.33 -3.29
C ARG A 39 1.51 5.97 -2.00
N ILE A 40 2.26 5.54 -0.98
CA ILE A 40 1.65 5.19 0.30
C ILE A 40 1.02 6.43 0.96
N ASN A 41 1.71 7.58 0.89
CA ASN A 41 1.15 8.81 1.43
C ASN A 41 -0.12 9.23 0.69
N LYS A 42 -0.15 8.99 -0.63
CA LYS A 42 -1.34 9.28 -1.42
C LYS A 42 -2.51 8.42 -0.97
N ILE A 43 -2.23 7.15 -0.69
CA ILE A 43 -3.26 6.23 -0.22
C ILE A 43 -3.77 6.68 1.14
N LYS A 44 -2.89 7.14 2.02
CA LYS A 44 -3.33 7.65 3.33
C LYS A 44 -4.29 8.81 3.19
N GLU A 45 -4.06 9.68 2.20
CA GLU A 45 -4.95 10.80 1.96
C GLU A 45 -6.34 10.35 1.53
N LEU A 46 -6.43 9.18 0.91
CA LEU A 46 -7.71 8.69 0.41
C LEU A 46 -8.51 7.95 1.49
N ILE A 47 -7.90 7.65 2.62
CA ILE A 47 -8.57 6.95 3.70
C ILE A 47 -9.16 7.97 4.67
N PRO A 48 -10.47 7.99 4.85
CA PRO A 48 -11.13 9.07 5.58
C PRO A 48 -10.74 9.20 7.04
N TYR A 49 -10.27 8.14 7.66
CA TYR A 49 -9.95 8.23 9.07
C TYR A 49 -8.59 7.72 9.40
N GLY A 50 -7.69 7.73 8.51
CA GLY A 50 -6.37 7.20 8.79
C GLY A 50 -5.46 8.21 9.43
N SER A 51 -5.82 8.70 10.58
CA SER A 51 -5.00 9.73 11.19
C SER A 51 -3.80 9.19 11.94
N SER A 52 -3.78 7.93 12.31
CA SER A 52 -2.65 7.39 13.02
C SER A 52 -1.99 6.29 12.21
N GLU A 53 -0.69 6.14 12.40
CA GLU A 53 0.08 5.13 11.69
C GLU A 53 -0.42 3.73 12.03
N VAL A 54 -0.77 3.51 13.28
CA VAL A 54 -1.25 2.20 13.72
C VAL A 54 -2.56 1.86 13.02
N ASP A 55 -3.49 2.81 12.96
CA ASP A 55 -4.75 2.58 12.31
C ASP A 55 -4.57 2.29 10.83
N PHE A 56 -3.65 2.98 10.19
CA PHE A 56 -3.38 2.77 8.78
C PHE A 56 -2.85 1.35 8.55
N GLN A 57 -1.92 0.91 9.38
CA GLN A 57 -1.34 -0.42 9.24
C GLN A 57 -2.38 -1.51 9.48
N ASP A 58 -3.25 -1.32 10.45
CA ASP A 58 -4.32 -2.28 10.71
C ASP A 58 -5.25 -2.36 9.51
N THR A 59 -5.61 -1.22 8.95
CA THR A 59 -6.49 -1.17 7.78
C THR A 59 -5.86 -1.90 6.60
N LEU A 60 -4.57 -1.70 6.38
CA LEU A 60 -3.87 -2.37 5.30
C LEU A 60 -3.88 -3.88 5.49
N SER A 61 -3.61 -4.34 6.69
CA SER A 61 -3.58 -5.78 6.96
C SER A 61 -4.92 -6.42 6.72
N ILE A 62 -5.99 -5.78 7.17
CA ILE A 62 -7.33 -6.30 6.98
C ILE A 62 -7.70 -6.29 5.50
N THR A 63 -7.38 -5.22 4.80
CA THR A 63 -7.68 -5.11 3.38
C THR A 63 -6.97 -6.19 2.58
N TYR A 64 -5.72 -6.45 2.91
CA TYR A 64 -4.95 -7.48 2.21
C TYR A 64 -5.55 -8.85 2.44
N LYS A 65 -5.94 -9.14 3.68
CA LYS A 65 -6.55 -10.44 3.99
C LYS A 65 -7.86 -10.63 3.25
N ILE A 66 -8.68 -9.60 3.17
CA ILE A 66 -9.93 -9.68 2.44
C ILE A 66 -9.66 -9.91 0.96
N TYR A 67 -8.67 -9.23 0.40
CA TYR A 67 -8.29 -9.40 -0.99
C TYR A 67 -7.91 -10.85 -1.26
N LEU A 68 -7.09 -11.43 -0.40
CA LEU A 68 -6.68 -12.83 -0.57
C LEU A 68 -7.87 -13.78 -0.52
N MET A 69 -8.80 -13.53 0.39
CA MET A 69 -9.96 -14.39 0.51
C MET A 69 -10.85 -14.33 -0.72
N GLN A 70 -10.98 -13.16 -1.32
CA GLN A 70 -11.82 -13.02 -2.48
C GLN A 70 -11.21 -13.58 -3.75
N ASN A 71 -9.91 -13.71 -3.78
CA ASN A 71 -9.22 -14.17 -4.97
C ASN A 71 -8.72 -15.60 -4.88
N PHE A 72 -9.25 -16.32 -3.95
CA PHE A 72 -8.86 -17.70 -3.79
C PHE A 72 -9.77 -18.63 -4.53
#